data_dc9f51053f2308c36288dce7fe56e8f3
#
_entry.id   dc9f51053f2308c36288dce7fe56e8f3
#
_cell.length_a   1.000
_cell.length_b   1.000
_cell.length_c   1.000
_cell.angle_alpha   90.00
_cell.angle_beta   90.00
_cell.angle_gamma   90.00
#
_symmetry.space_group_name_H-M   'P 1'
#
loop_
_entity.id
_entity.type
_entity.pdbx_description
1 polymer ?
#
loop_
_entity_poly.entity_id
_entity_poly.type
_entity_poly.pdbx_seq_one_letter_code
_entity_poly.pdbx_strand_id
1 'polypeptide(L)'
;MADELDKGITRNGTGFNGTTWNILGQVYFPKASCASTFAFETNSDPGQFVPVHIHPTQDEFILVQEGELDLKLDGEWSKAKAGDLVRMPGDIPHGYSNKTDKPARALFWVSPAGELEALFN
;
A
#
# COMPACT_ATOMS: atom_id res chain seq x y z
N MET A 1 -14.06 9.60 5.62
CA MET A 1 -12.75 9.54 6.30
C MET A 1 -12.79 10.49 7.50
N ALA A 2 -12.37 10.02 8.66
CA ALA A 2 -12.31 10.85 9.85
C ALA A 2 -11.11 11.82 9.75
N ASP A 3 -11.26 13.06 10.28
CA ASP A 3 -10.18 14.02 10.31
C ASP A 3 -9.12 13.61 11.32
N GLU A 4 -9.52 13.06 12.44
CA GLU A 4 -8.62 12.66 13.52
C GLU A 4 -8.51 11.13 13.59
N LEU A 5 -7.36 10.67 14.03
CA LEU A 5 -7.12 9.25 14.21
C LEU A 5 -7.84 8.77 15.48
N ASP A 6 -8.64 7.72 15.34
CA ASP A 6 -9.25 7.04 16.49
C ASP A 6 -8.24 6.09 17.11
N LYS A 7 -8.26 6.00 18.44
CA LYS A 7 -7.46 5.00 19.14
C LYS A 7 -8.05 3.61 18.92
N GLY A 8 -7.20 2.60 18.88
CA GLY A 8 -7.66 1.22 18.75
C GLY A 8 -6.63 0.32 18.11
N ILE A 9 -7.03 -0.91 17.89
CA ILE A 9 -6.19 -1.92 17.28
C ILE A 9 -6.96 -2.51 16.09
N THR A 10 -6.35 -2.44 14.90
CA THR A 10 -6.86 -3.16 13.74
C THR A 10 -6.14 -4.50 13.69
N ARG A 11 -6.89 -5.59 13.87
CA ARG A 11 -6.32 -6.93 14.02
C ARG A 11 -5.71 -7.44 12.72
N ASN A 12 -4.76 -8.35 12.85
CA ASN A 12 -4.14 -9.02 11.71
C ASN A 12 -5.20 -9.70 10.85
N GLY A 13 -5.08 -9.57 9.53
CA GLY A 13 -6.00 -10.18 8.58
C GLY A 13 -7.36 -9.51 8.46
N THR A 14 -7.55 -8.34 9.07
CA THR A 14 -8.81 -7.60 9.00
C THR A 14 -8.55 -6.15 8.60
N GLY A 15 -9.58 -5.49 8.06
CA GLY A 15 -9.60 -4.05 7.92
C GLY A 15 -10.30 -3.39 9.11
N PHE A 16 -10.06 -2.11 9.34
CA PHE A 16 -10.78 -1.40 10.39
C PHE A 16 -12.27 -1.38 10.03
N ASN A 17 -13.12 -1.43 11.05
CA ASN A 17 -14.58 -1.56 10.88
C ASN A 17 -15.01 -2.78 10.06
N GLY A 18 -14.19 -3.82 10.00
CA GLY A 18 -14.49 -5.03 9.23
C GLY A 18 -14.47 -4.87 7.72
N THR A 19 -13.93 -3.77 7.22
CA THR A 19 -13.94 -3.47 5.78
C THR A 19 -12.85 -4.23 5.05
N THR A 20 -13.19 -4.77 3.89
CA THR A 20 -12.26 -5.41 2.97
C THR A 20 -12.62 -4.98 1.56
N TRP A 21 -11.63 -4.61 0.76
CA TRP A 21 -11.83 -4.27 -0.64
C TRP A 21 -11.16 -5.29 -1.54
N ASN A 22 -11.82 -5.62 -2.64
CA ASN A 22 -11.25 -6.47 -3.69
C ASN A 22 -11.25 -5.65 -4.98
N ILE A 23 -10.07 -5.28 -5.44
CA ILE A 23 -9.89 -4.41 -6.61
C ILE A 23 -8.96 -5.09 -7.59
N LEU A 24 -9.46 -5.38 -8.78
CA LEU A 24 -8.68 -6.03 -9.85
C LEU A 24 -8.00 -7.32 -9.38
N GLY A 25 -8.72 -8.09 -8.55
CA GLY A 25 -8.22 -9.37 -8.04
C GLY A 25 -7.28 -9.28 -6.86
N GLN A 26 -6.98 -8.07 -6.39
CA GLN A 26 -6.12 -7.85 -5.23
C GLN A 26 -6.97 -7.44 -4.03
N VAL A 27 -6.71 -8.06 -2.87
CA VAL A 27 -7.46 -7.80 -1.65
C VAL A 27 -6.73 -6.76 -0.83
N TYR A 28 -7.48 -5.75 -0.36
CA TYR A 28 -6.97 -4.65 0.45
C TYR A 28 -7.67 -4.64 1.79
N PHE A 29 -6.89 -4.50 2.86
CA PHE A 29 -7.40 -4.36 4.22
C PHE A 29 -7.04 -2.96 4.72
N PRO A 30 -8.00 -2.00 4.74
CA PRO A 30 -7.70 -0.68 5.29
C PRO A 30 -7.42 -0.81 6.80
N LYS A 31 -6.29 -0.31 7.25
CA LYS A 31 -5.83 -0.48 8.63
C LYS A 31 -6.07 0.76 9.48
N ALA A 32 -5.93 1.94 8.89
CA ALA A 32 -6.15 3.20 9.57
C ALA A 32 -6.48 4.28 8.54
N SER A 33 -7.32 5.24 8.93
CA SER A 33 -7.69 6.33 8.04
C SER A 33 -7.98 7.58 8.84
N CYS A 34 -7.27 8.66 8.54
CA CYS A 34 -7.51 9.99 9.08
C CYS A 34 -6.91 11.01 8.12
N ALA A 35 -7.00 12.31 8.42
CA ALA A 35 -6.52 13.34 7.50
C ALA A 35 -5.01 13.25 7.25
N SER A 36 -4.22 12.86 8.25
CA SER A 36 -2.77 12.80 8.10
C SER A 36 -2.27 11.53 7.44
N THR A 37 -3.04 10.43 7.49
CA THR A 37 -2.54 9.15 7.01
C THR A 37 -3.68 8.21 6.62
N PHE A 38 -3.48 7.53 5.51
CA PHE A 38 -4.31 6.38 5.14
C PHE A 38 -3.38 5.18 4.99
N ALA A 39 -3.63 4.12 5.78
CA ALA A 39 -2.82 2.90 5.77
C ALA A 39 -3.66 1.70 5.40
N PHE A 40 -3.12 0.83 4.55
CA PHE A 40 -3.79 -0.41 4.16
C PHE A 40 -2.77 -1.52 3.95
N GLU A 41 -3.22 -2.74 4.16
CA GLU A 41 -2.42 -3.93 3.90
C GLU A 41 -2.98 -4.63 2.67
N THR A 42 -2.11 -5.21 1.86
CA THR A 42 -2.56 -6.01 0.72
C THR A 42 -1.69 -7.24 0.56
N ASN A 43 -2.30 -8.27 -0.02
CA ASN A 43 -1.60 -9.46 -0.50
C ASN A 43 -1.51 -9.37 -2.01
N SER A 44 -0.32 -9.53 -2.54
CA SER A 44 -0.07 -9.56 -3.99
C SER A 44 0.29 -10.98 -4.39
N ASP A 45 -0.59 -11.60 -5.17
CA ASP A 45 -0.33 -12.93 -5.70
C ASP A 45 0.72 -12.87 -6.82
N PRO A 46 1.35 -13.99 -7.14
CA PRO A 46 2.30 -14.03 -8.26
C PRO A 46 1.69 -13.44 -9.52
N GLY A 47 2.42 -12.56 -10.18
CA GLY A 47 1.99 -11.90 -11.41
C GLY A 47 1.17 -10.65 -11.24
N GLN A 48 0.70 -10.35 -10.04
CA GLN A 48 -0.05 -9.10 -9.81
C GLN A 48 0.89 -7.89 -9.82
N PHE A 49 0.39 -6.79 -10.33
CA PHE A 49 1.18 -5.57 -10.43
C PHE A 49 0.29 -4.33 -10.34
N VAL A 50 0.91 -3.22 -9.94
CA VAL A 50 0.31 -1.89 -10.01
C VAL A 50 1.13 -1.08 -11.00
N PRO A 51 0.50 -0.54 -12.05
CA PRO A 51 1.23 0.24 -13.05
C PRO A 51 1.88 1.47 -12.45
N VAL A 52 2.90 1.98 -13.14
CA VAL A 52 3.58 3.21 -12.74
C VAL A 52 2.59 4.37 -12.71
N HIS A 53 2.60 5.12 -11.61
CA HIS A 53 1.73 6.27 -11.40
C HIS A 53 2.42 7.28 -10.48
N ILE A 54 1.81 8.43 -10.29
CA ILE A 54 2.36 9.52 -9.48
C ILE A 54 1.31 9.97 -8.47
N HIS A 55 1.75 10.18 -7.22
CA HIS A 55 0.95 10.86 -6.19
C HIS A 55 1.58 12.24 -5.93
N PRO A 56 1.15 13.30 -6.63
CA PRO A 56 1.89 14.57 -6.63
C PRO A 56 1.93 15.30 -5.29
N THR A 57 1.01 14.99 -4.38
CA THR A 57 0.92 15.69 -3.09
C THR A 57 1.06 14.76 -1.89
N GLN A 58 1.48 13.53 -2.11
CA GLN A 58 1.54 12.53 -1.05
C GLN A 58 2.86 11.78 -1.10
N ASP A 59 3.45 11.57 0.07
CA ASP A 59 4.52 10.60 0.22
C ASP A 59 3.90 9.24 0.49
N GLU A 60 4.46 8.20 -0.09
CA GLU A 60 3.98 6.83 0.11
C GLU A 60 5.10 5.95 0.64
N PHE A 61 4.72 5.00 1.50
CA PHE A 61 5.66 4.07 2.12
C PHE A 61 5.11 2.66 1.98
N ILE A 62 6.03 1.71 1.79
CA ILE A 62 5.68 0.29 1.77
C ILE A 62 6.61 -0.45 2.72
N LEU A 63 6.04 -1.14 3.71
CA LEU A 63 6.78 -2.09 4.53
C LEU A 63 6.44 -3.49 4.03
N VAL A 64 7.42 -4.17 3.42
CA VAL A 64 7.23 -5.54 2.95
C VAL A 64 7.27 -6.46 4.17
N GLN A 65 6.22 -7.25 4.37
CA GLN A 65 6.06 -8.13 5.53
C GLN A 65 6.39 -9.58 5.20
N GLU A 66 6.02 -10.03 3.99
CA GLU A 66 6.31 -11.37 3.51
C GLU A 66 6.60 -11.31 2.01
N GLY A 67 7.50 -12.17 1.55
CA GLY A 67 7.83 -12.27 0.15
C GLY A 67 8.70 -11.14 -0.35
N GLU A 68 8.57 -10.87 -1.64
CA GLU A 68 9.37 -9.84 -2.32
C GLU A 68 8.49 -9.08 -3.32
N LEU A 69 8.81 -7.80 -3.49
CA LEU A 69 8.21 -6.97 -4.53
C LEU A 69 9.31 -6.36 -5.38
N ASP A 70 9.10 -6.32 -6.68
CA ASP A 70 9.90 -5.52 -7.60
C ASP A 70 9.24 -4.16 -7.74
N LEU A 71 10.03 -3.10 -7.55
CA LEU A 71 9.53 -1.74 -7.59
C LEU A 71 10.23 -0.96 -8.68
N LYS A 72 9.46 -0.18 -9.41
CA LYS A 72 10.00 0.79 -10.35
C LYS A 72 9.87 2.16 -9.71
N LEU A 73 11.00 2.75 -9.33
CA LEU A 73 11.06 4.03 -8.64
C LEU A 73 11.82 5.01 -9.52
N ASP A 74 11.13 6.04 -9.98
CA ASP A 74 11.72 7.08 -10.82
C ASP A 74 12.49 6.48 -12.02
N GLY A 75 11.87 5.49 -12.66
CA GLY A 75 12.44 4.83 -13.83
C GLY A 75 13.42 3.69 -13.55
N GLU A 76 13.79 3.46 -12.30
CA GLU A 76 14.76 2.42 -11.93
C GLU A 76 14.09 1.26 -11.20
N TRP A 77 14.48 0.04 -11.52
CA TRP A 77 13.97 -1.16 -10.86
C TRP A 77 14.80 -1.48 -9.63
N SER A 78 14.10 -1.84 -8.56
CA SER A 78 14.68 -2.30 -7.30
C SER A 78 13.85 -3.44 -6.75
N LYS A 79 14.42 -4.21 -5.85
CA LYS A 79 13.73 -5.30 -5.18
C LYS A 79 13.68 -5.03 -3.68
N ALA A 80 12.50 -5.17 -3.08
CA ALA A 80 12.31 -5.08 -1.64
C ALA A 80 11.87 -6.44 -1.11
N LYS A 81 12.48 -6.85 -0.01
CA LYS A 81 12.22 -8.13 0.65
C LYS A 81 11.59 -7.88 2.01
N ALA A 82 11.08 -8.95 2.61
CA ALA A 82 10.46 -8.88 3.95
C ALA A 82 11.37 -8.12 4.92
N GLY A 83 10.80 -7.12 5.59
CA GLY A 83 11.50 -6.25 6.52
C GLY A 83 12.01 -4.95 5.91
N ASP A 84 12.03 -4.82 4.59
CA ASP A 84 12.49 -3.60 3.92
C ASP A 84 11.38 -2.54 3.89
N LEU A 85 11.79 -1.30 4.07
CA LEU A 85 10.91 -0.13 3.93
C LEU A 85 11.22 0.60 2.65
N VAL A 86 10.20 0.72 1.79
CA VAL A 86 10.29 1.49 0.55
C VAL A 86 9.77 2.89 0.81
N ARG A 87 10.51 3.91 0.39
CA ARG A 87 10.13 5.31 0.53
C ARG A 87 9.91 5.89 -0.85
N MET A 88 8.72 6.41 -1.07
CA MET A 88 8.33 6.98 -2.37
C MET A 88 7.86 8.41 -2.16
N PRO A 89 8.78 9.38 -2.27
CA PRO A 89 8.40 10.78 -2.15
C PRO A 89 7.33 11.16 -3.17
N GLY A 90 6.51 12.15 -2.87
CA GLY A 90 5.62 12.75 -3.85
C GLY A 90 6.41 13.16 -5.08
N ASP A 91 5.79 13.21 -6.22
CA ASP A 91 6.34 13.60 -7.51
C ASP A 91 7.14 12.53 -8.25
N ILE A 92 7.61 11.46 -7.62
CA ILE A 92 8.30 10.43 -8.39
C ILE A 92 7.32 9.37 -8.91
N PRO A 93 7.47 8.96 -10.18
CA PRO A 93 6.68 7.85 -10.71
C PRO A 93 7.06 6.56 -10.01
N HIS A 94 6.06 5.75 -9.65
CA HIS A 94 6.32 4.47 -9.01
C HIS A 94 5.26 3.43 -9.36
N GLY A 95 5.68 2.18 -9.34
CA GLY A 95 4.82 1.03 -9.52
C GLY A 95 5.49 -0.19 -8.91
N TYR A 96 4.74 -1.27 -8.78
CA TYR A 96 5.30 -2.49 -8.24
C TYR A 96 4.67 -3.73 -8.87
N SER A 97 5.38 -4.85 -8.74
CA SER A 97 4.86 -6.14 -9.18
C SER A 97 5.42 -7.26 -8.32
N ASN A 98 4.68 -8.35 -8.23
CA ASN A 98 5.17 -9.58 -7.64
C ASN A 98 5.59 -10.51 -8.79
N LYS A 99 6.88 -10.58 -9.04
CA LYS A 99 7.45 -11.43 -10.10
C LYS A 99 7.90 -12.79 -9.58
N THR A 100 7.65 -13.08 -8.30
CA THR A 100 8.00 -14.36 -7.70
C THR A 100 6.86 -15.37 -7.89
N ASP A 101 7.08 -16.59 -7.44
CA ASP A 101 6.07 -17.66 -7.46
C ASP A 101 5.32 -17.81 -6.14
N LYS A 102 5.49 -16.85 -5.23
CA LYS A 102 4.86 -16.85 -3.90
C LYS A 102 4.12 -15.55 -3.65
N PRO A 103 3.05 -15.57 -2.82
CA PRO A 103 2.39 -14.33 -2.44
C PRO A 103 3.34 -13.39 -1.68
N ALA A 104 3.12 -12.11 -1.84
CA ALA A 104 3.80 -11.07 -1.06
C ALA A 104 2.76 -10.31 -0.24
N ARG A 105 3.11 -9.94 0.98
CA ARG A 105 2.24 -9.16 1.86
C ARG A 105 2.98 -7.90 2.28
N ALA A 106 2.28 -6.77 2.21
CA ALA A 106 2.90 -5.48 2.52
C ALA A 106 1.90 -4.51 3.12
N LEU A 107 2.41 -3.65 3.99
CA LEU A 107 1.67 -2.53 4.56
C LEU A 107 2.07 -1.27 3.81
N PHE A 108 1.06 -0.54 3.33
CA PHE A 108 1.22 0.70 2.59
C PHE A 108 0.62 1.84 3.41
N TRP A 109 1.24 3.02 3.36
CA TRP A 109 0.57 4.21 3.89
C TRP A 109 1.01 5.43 3.11
N VAL A 110 0.12 6.43 3.06
CA VAL A 110 0.34 7.71 2.40
C VAL A 110 0.14 8.83 3.40
N SER A 111 0.91 9.88 3.26
CA SER A 111 0.84 11.08 4.11
C SER A 111 0.97 12.33 3.23
N PRO A 112 0.00 13.25 3.27
CA PRO A 112 -1.33 13.12 3.89
C PRO A 112 -2.21 12.10 3.18
N ALA A 113 -3.34 11.74 3.80
CA ALA A 113 -4.25 10.76 3.21
C ALA A 113 -4.85 11.23 1.90
N GLY A 114 -5.15 12.51 1.78
CA GLY A 114 -5.79 13.05 0.58
C GLY A 114 -7.10 12.33 0.31
N GLU A 115 -7.31 11.96 -0.94
CA GLU A 115 -8.51 11.24 -1.37
C GLU A 115 -8.24 9.80 -1.76
N LEU A 116 -7.08 9.23 -1.34
CA LEU A 116 -6.72 7.89 -1.74
C LEU A 116 -7.75 6.86 -1.30
N GLU A 117 -8.29 6.98 -0.08
CA GLU A 117 -9.30 6.06 0.41
C GLU A 117 -10.55 6.09 -0.49
N ALA A 118 -10.94 7.26 -0.96
CA ALA A 118 -12.13 7.40 -1.80
C ALA A 118 -11.98 6.65 -3.12
N LEU A 119 -10.76 6.44 -3.62
CA LEU A 119 -10.53 5.68 -4.84
C LEU A 119 -10.83 4.20 -4.68
N PHE A 120 -10.82 3.69 -3.44
CA PHE A 120 -11.09 2.28 -3.16
C PHE A 120 -12.57 2.02 -2.89
N ASN A 121 -13.33 3.03 -2.61
CA ASN A 121 -14.79 2.93 -2.42
C ASN A 121 -15.51 3.14 -3.77
#